data_d912f93c453675e5b0dde54e9334b863
#
_entry.id   d912f93c453675e5b0dde54e9334b863
#
_cell.length_a   1.000
_cell.length_b   1.000
_cell.length_c   1.000
_cell.angle_alpha   90.00
_cell.angle_beta   90.00
_cell.angle_gamma   90.00
#
_symmetry.space_group_name_H-M   'P 1'
#
loop_
_entity.id
_entity.type
_entity.pdbx_description
1 polymer ?
#
loop_
_entity_poly.entity_id
_entity_poly.type
_entity_poly.pdbx_seq_one_letter_code
_entity_poly.pdbx_strand_id
1 'polypeptide(L)' 'MSRPTRFEEHRYLGDKRKQVVYDLDTDDAGAQEAIAELLTSERFAAFAPDTLDEARNRGYHPHATARD' A
#
# COMPACT_ATOMS: atom_id res chain seq x y z
N MET A 1 -7.37 9.05 -9.02
CA MET A 1 -7.20 9.57 -7.65
C MET A 1 -5.75 9.93 -7.41
N SER A 2 -5.51 11.05 -6.77
CA SER A 2 -4.13 11.40 -6.43
C SER A 2 -3.73 10.69 -5.14
N ARG A 3 -2.47 10.28 -5.07
CA ARG A 3 -1.96 9.64 -3.86
C ARG A 3 -1.75 10.69 -2.77
N PRO A 4 -1.72 10.26 -1.50
CA PRO A 4 -1.47 11.17 -0.38
C PRO A 4 -0.16 11.92 -0.55
N THR A 5 -0.13 13.19 -0.17
CA THR A 5 1.02 14.06 -0.36
C THR A 5 2.31 13.47 0.26
N ARG A 6 2.21 12.93 1.47
CA ARG A 6 3.40 12.39 2.17
C ARG A 6 3.95 11.11 1.54
N PHE A 7 3.24 10.51 0.58
CA PHE A 7 3.66 9.30 -0.10
C PHE A 7 3.77 9.48 -1.61
N GLU A 8 3.97 10.70 -2.07
CA GLU A 8 4.08 10.98 -3.51
C GLU A 8 5.18 10.16 -4.19
N GLU A 9 6.25 9.86 -3.48
CA GLU A 9 7.38 9.12 -4.03
C GLU A 9 7.30 7.62 -3.75
N HIS A 10 6.24 7.16 -3.10
CA HIS A 10 6.06 5.75 -2.79
C HIS A 10 4.97 5.17 -3.67
N ARG A 11 5.15 3.92 -4.07
CA ARG A 11 4.16 3.19 -4.83
C ARG A 11 3.40 2.19 -3.99
N TYR A 12 4.05 1.61 -2.98
CA TYR A 12 3.46 0.54 -2.19
C TYR A 12 3.32 0.95 -0.74
N LEU A 13 2.19 0.58 -0.15
CA LEU A 13 1.91 0.85 1.25
C LEU A 13 1.33 -0.40 1.88
N GLY A 14 1.88 -0.81 3.02
CA GLY A 14 1.44 -2.02 3.70
C GLY A 14 0.49 -1.73 4.85
N ASP A 15 -0.51 -2.59 5.01
CA ASP A 15 -1.41 -2.57 6.16
C ASP A 15 -0.87 -3.55 7.20
N LYS A 16 -0.37 -3.02 8.31
CA LYS A 16 0.22 -3.84 9.38
C LYS A 16 -0.79 -4.76 10.05
N ARG A 17 -2.06 -4.38 10.05
CA ARG A 17 -3.11 -5.17 10.70
C ARG A 17 -3.43 -6.44 9.94
N LYS A 18 -3.41 -6.35 8.62
CA LYS A 18 -3.78 -7.45 7.72
C LYS A 18 -2.59 -8.06 7.00
N GLN A 19 -1.44 -7.41 7.08
CA GLN A 19 -0.24 -7.77 6.33
C GLN A 19 -0.50 -7.83 4.83
N VAL A 20 -1.20 -6.82 4.34
CA VAL A 20 -1.53 -6.67 2.91
C VAL A 20 -0.86 -5.42 2.39
N VAL A 21 -0.30 -5.49 1.18
CA VAL A 21 0.32 -4.34 0.53
C VAL A 21 -0.58 -3.85 -0.61
N TYR A 22 -0.77 -2.53 -0.67
CA TYR A 22 -1.56 -1.86 -1.69
C TYR A 22 -0.66 -1.09 -2.64
N ASP A 23 -1.09 -1.01 -3.90
CA ASP A 23 -0.45 -0.15 -4.90
C ASP A 23 -1.15 1.20 -4.87
N LEU A 24 -0.41 2.25 -4.52
CA LEU A 24 -0.97 3.59 -4.42
C LEU A 24 -1.35 4.19 -5.78
N ASP A 25 -0.89 3.58 -6.87
CA ASP A 25 -1.25 4.02 -8.22
C ASP A 25 -2.53 3.35 -8.74
N THR A 26 -3.19 2.54 -7.93
CA THR A 26 -4.38 1.82 -8.38
C THR A 26 -5.55 2.77 -8.69
N ASP A 27 -6.33 2.40 -9.70
CA ASP A 27 -7.57 3.10 -10.05
C ASP A 27 -8.80 2.44 -9.43
N ASP A 28 -8.62 1.33 -8.74
CA ASP A 28 -9.72 0.59 -8.14
C ASP A 28 -10.33 1.35 -6.96
N ALA A 29 -11.63 1.65 -7.03
CA ALA A 29 -12.30 2.43 -6.00
C ALA A 29 -12.28 1.73 -4.63
N GLY A 30 -12.47 0.42 -4.61
CA GLY A 30 -12.43 -0.33 -3.36
C GLY A 30 -11.05 -0.29 -2.71
N ALA A 31 -9.99 -0.42 -3.52
CA ALA A 31 -8.63 -0.32 -3.02
C ALA A 31 -8.33 1.09 -2.52
N GLN A 32 -8.82 2.12 -3.22
CA GLN A 32 -8.62 3.50 -2.80
C GLN A 32 -9.29 3.78 -1.45
N GLU A 33 -10.48 3.23 -1.23
CA GLU A 33 -11.16 3.35 0.06
C GLU A 33 -10.37 2.65 1.17
N ALA A 34 -9.85 1.46 0.89
CA ALA A 34 -9.05 0.71 1.85
C ALA A 34 -7.77 1.48 2.20
N ILE A 35 -7.13 2.10 1.21
CA ILE A 35 -5.94 2.91 1.43
C ILE A 35 -6.27 4.13 2.31
N ALA A 36 -7.39 4.80 2.03
CA ALA A 36 -7.80 5.96 2.81
C ALA A 36 -8.06 5.57 4.28
N GLU A 37 -8.73 4.46 4.50
CA GLU A 37 -8.97 3.96 5.85
C GLU A 37 -7.67 3.59 6.55
N LEU A 38 -6.75 2.97 5.82
CA LEU A 38 -5.45 2.60 6.35
C LEU A 38 -4.68 3.83 6.82
N LEU A 39 -4.68 4.89 6.02
CA LEU A 39 -4.01 6.14 6.38
C LEU A 39 -4.61 6.76 7.64
N THR A 40 -5.92 6.67 7.80
CA THR A 40 -6.61 7.16 8.98
C THR A 40 -6.22 6.35 10.21
N SER A 41 -6.02 5.05 10.06
CA SER A 41 -5.66 4.16 11.18
C SER A 41 -4.23 4.35 11.66
N GLU A 42 -3.37 4.93 10.83
CA GLU A 42 -1.93 5.09 11.08
C GLU A 42 -1.19 3.77 11.30
N ARG A 43 -1.77 2.65 10.86
CA ARG A 43 -1.18 1.31 10.99
C ARG A 43 -0.60 0.84 9.66
N PHE A 44 0.18 1.70 9.03
CA PHE A 44 0.76 1.40 7.73
C PHE A 44 2.28 1.32 7.80
N ALA A 45 2.86 0.67 6.78
CA ALA A 45 4.31 0.56 6.63
C ALA A 45 4.70 0.93 5.20
N ALA A 46 5.77 1.69 5.07
CA ALA A 46 6.41 1.93 3.79
C ALA A 46 7.59 0.98 3.65
N PHE A 47 8.07 0.79 2.43
CA PHE A 47 9.13 -0.16 2.15
C PHE A 47 10.33 0.54 1.51
N ALA A 48 11.52 0.05 1.84
CA ALA A 48 12.77 0.50 1.25
C ALA A 48 13.62 -0.73 0.93
N PRO A 49 13.80 -1.10 -0.34
CA PRO A 49 13.24 -0.43 -1.53
C PRO A 49 11.72 -0.56 -1.62
N ASP A 50 11.10 0.38 -2.33
CA ASP A 50 9.65 0.46 -2.51
C ASP A 50 9.20 -0.50 -3.62
N THR A 51 9.22 -1.79 -3.31
CA THR A 51 8.90 -2.85 -4.27
C THR A 51 8.02 -3.91 -3.63
N LEU A 52 7.27 -4.66 -4.46
CA LEU A 52 6.49 -5.80 -3.97
C LEU A 52 7.38 -6.89 -3.41
N ASP A 53 8.58 -7.08 -3.98
CA ASP A 53 9.51 -8.08 -3.47
C ASP A 53 9.90 -7.80 -2.03
N GLU A 54 10.19 -6.54 -1.72
CA GLU A 54 10.51 -6.16 -0.35
C GLU A 54 9.33 -6.37 0.58
N ALA A 55 8.12 -6.04 0.14
CA ALA A 55 6.92 -6.26 0.93
C ALA A 55 6.72 -7.75 1.23
N ARG A 56 6.92 -8.61 0.23
CA ARG A 56 6.82 -10.06 0.41
C ARG A 56 7.88 -10.56 1.39
N ASN A 57 9.09 -10.03 1.31
CA ASN A 57 10.16 -10.40 2.22
C ASN A 57 9.82 -10.09 3.67
N ARG A 58 8.97 -9.11 3.89
CA ARG A 58 8.53 -8.71 5.23
C ARG A 58 7.24 -9.40 5.65
N GLY A 59 6.74 -10.34 4.83
CA GLY A 59 5.56 -11.11 5.17
C GLY A 59 4.24 -10.49 4.74
N TYR A 60 4.26 -9.46 3.90
CA TYR A 60 3.05 -8.85 3.39
C TYR A 60 2.59 -9.56 2.12
N HIS A 61 1.27 -9.62 1.94
CA HIS A 61 0.67 -10.19 0.74
C HIS A 61 0.13 -9.07 -0.14
N PRO A 62 0.39 -9.11 -1.47
CA PRO A 62 -0.16 -8.10 -2.37
C PRO A 62 -1.68 -8.16 -2.39
N HIS A 63 -2.32 -7.00 -2.29
CA HIS A 63 -3.74 -6.88 -2.56
C HIS A 63 -3.97 -7.23 -4.04
N ALA A 64 -5.19 -7.67 -4.39
CA ALA A 64 -5.50 -8.07 -5.77
C ALA A 64 -5.17 -7.00 -6.81
N THR A 65 -5.20 -5.73 -6.42
CA THR A 65 -4.88 -4.61 -7.31
C THR A 65 -3.38 -4.26 -7.34
N ALA A 66 -2.57 -4.82 -6.45
CA ALA A 66 -1.15 -4.54 -6.39
C ALA A 66 -0.39 -5.53 -7.26
N ARG A 67 0.19 -5.05 -8.33
CA ARG A 67 0.94 -5.88 -9.29
C ARG A 67 2.26 -5.22 -9.65
N ASP A 68 3.20 -6.07 -10.02
CA ASP A 68 4.48 -5.59 -10.53
C ASP A 68 4.31 -4.93 -11.89
#